data_192252c3f37d5043644ded27178e6748
#
_entry.id   192252c3f37d5043644ded27178e6748
#
_cell.length_a   1.000
_cell.length_b   1.000
_cell.length_c   1.000
_cell.angle_alpha   90.00
_cell.angle_beta   90.00
_cell.angle_gamma   90.00
#
_symmetry.space_group_name_H-M   'P 1'
#
loop_
_entity.id
_entity.type
_entity.pdbx_description
1 polymer ?
#
loop_
_entity_poly.entity_id
_entity_poly.type
_entity_poly.pdbx_seq_one_letter_code
_entity_poly.pdbx_strand_id
1 'polypeptide(L)'
;MADWASVEKYIKGKYVVAEQDGDWLFLDFDLGQGRGQRVMITTTGNLVQFLSPFATLDDVSIEQVFAAMRAESILFGITGVNDMLLVTHSQLLDTADQEEVDFGIQLVTDSADRLERLLSRQDRY
;
A
#
# COMPACT_ATOMS: atom_id res chain seq x y z
N MET A 1 18.82 -3.66 -6.73
CA MET A 1 18.29 -3.60 -8.11
C MET A 1 18.35 -2.15 -8.55
N ALA A 2 18.83 -1.87 -9.74
CA ALA A 2 19.11 -0.51 -10.16
C ALA A 2 18.07 0.09 -11.10
N ASP A 3 17.10 -0.69 -11.56
CA ASP A 3 16.09 -0.22 -12.50
C ASP A 3 14.73 -0.88 -12.27
N TRP A 4 13.72 -0.28 -12.89
CA TRP A 4 12.34 -0.78 -12.77
C TRP A 4 12.19 -2.18 -13.35
N ALA A 5 12.87 -2.50 -14.47
CA ALA A 5 12.76 -3.82 -15.09
C ALA A 5 13.19 -4.93 -14.12
N SER A 6 14.24 -4.69 -13.34
CA SER A 6 14.74 -5.64 -12.34
C SER A 6 13.75 -5.80 -11.18
N VAL A 7 13.16 -4.70 -10.70
CA VAL A 7 12.16 -4.72 -9.64
C VAL A 7 10.91 -5.46 -10.12
N GLU A 8 10.42 -5.14 -11.31
CA GLU A 8 9.26 -5.79 -11.91
C GLU A 8 9.49 -7.31 -12.04
N LYS A 9 10.65 -7.70 -12.53
CA LYS A 9 11.01 -9.11 -12.67
C LYS A 9 11.02 -9.82 -11.33
N TYR A 10 11.59 -9.20 -10.30
CA TYR A 10 11.60 -9.77 -8.96
C TYR A 10 10.19 -9.98 -8.42
N ILE A 11 9.34 -8.96 -8.52
CA ILE A 11 7.97 -9.04 -8.03
C ILE A 11 7.20 -10.15 -8.75
N LYS A 12 7.29 -10.21 -10.07
CA LYS A 12 6.61 -11.25 -10.85
C LYS A 12 7.12 -12.66 -10.56
N GLY A 13 8.38 -12.78 -10.14
CA GLY A 13 8.97 -14.07 -9.80
C GLY A 13 8.58 -14.56 -8.41
N LYS A 14 8.27 -13.66 -7.48
CA LYS A 14 7.98 -14.00 -6.08
C LYS A 14 6.50 -13.95 -5.75
N TYR A 15 5.77 -13.01 -6.33
CA TYR A 15 4.37 -12.76 -6.01
C TYR A 15 3.47 -13.09 -7.20
N VAL A 16 2.19 -13.37 -6.92
CA VAL A 16 1.19 -13.50 -7.97
C VAL A 16 0.68 -12.11 -8.31
N VAL A 17 0.95 -11.66 -9.54
CA VAL A 17 0.45 -10.39 -10.03
C VAL A 17 -0.98 -10.60 -10.53
N ALA A 18 -1.95 -10.03 -9.84
CA ALA A 18 -3.36 -10.19 -10.17
C ALA A 18 -3.76 -9.41 -11.42
N GLU A 19 -3.11 -8.27 -11.63
CA GLU A 19 -3.41 -7.38 -12.75
C GLU A 19 -2.18 -6.52 -13.05
N GLN A 20 -2.00 -6.14 -14.30
CA GLN A 20 -0.94 -5.23 -14.71
C GLN A 20 -1.50 -4.21 -15.71
N ASP A 21 -1.17 -2.94 -15.50
CA ASP A 21 -1.53 -1.86 -16.40
C ASP A 21 -0.30 -0.97 -16.59
N GLY A 22 0.42 -1.17 -17.72
CA GLY A 22 1.68 -0.49 -17.96
C GLY A 22 2.71 -0.80 -16.87
N ASP A 23 3.19 0.25 -16.20
CA ASP A 23 4.14 0.12 -15.10
C ASP A 23 3.43 -0.03 -13.73
N TRP A 24 2.14 -0.25 -13.72
CA TRP A 24 1.39 -0.55 -12.51
C TRP A 24 1.20 -2.04 -12.34
N LEU A 25 1.66 -2.56 -11.19
CA LEU A 25 1.45 -3.95 -10.79
C LEU A 25 0.47 -3.98 -9.63
N PHE A 26 -0.49 -4.90 -9.68
CA PHE A 26 -1.51 -5.07 -8.65
C PHE A 26 -1.38 -6.45 -8.02
N LEU A 27 -1.19 -6.48 -6.71
CA LEU A 27 -1.13 -7.72 -5.93
C LEU A 27 -2.33 -7.75 -5.00
N ASP A 28 -3.00 -8.90 -4.92
CA ASP A 28 -4.11 -9.10 -4.00
C ASP A 28 -3.70 -10.14 -2.95
N PHE A 29 -3.71 -9.74 -1.68
CA PHE A 29 -3.37 -10.61 -0.57
C PHE A 29 -4.63 -11.03 0.17
N ASP A 30 -4.73 -12.33 0.46
CA ASP A 30 -5.74 -12.89 1.34
C ASP A 30 -5.19 -12.86 2.76
N LEU A 31 -5.80 -12.09 3.65
CA LEU A 31 -5.39 -11.96 5.04
C LEU A 31 -6.18 -12.87 5.97
N GLY A 32 -7.02 -13.72 5.42
CA GLY A 32 -7.88 -14.60 6.19
C GLY A 32 -9.17 -13.92 6.67
N GLN A 33 -10.13 -14.72 7.13
CA GLN A 33 -11.39 -14.24 7.71
C GLN A 33 -12.19 -13.33 6.77
N GLY A 34 -12.12 -13.58 5.47
CA GLY A 34 -12.83 -12.81 4.48
C GLY A 34 -12.22 -11.44 4.17
N ARG A 35 -11.03 -11.14 4.71
CA ARG A 35 -10.34 -9.89 4.45
C ARG A 35 -9.29 -10.06 3.37
N GLY A 36 -9.20 -9.09 2.49
CA GLY A 36 -8.15 -9.01 1.48
C GLY A 36 -7.55 -7.62 1.48
N GLN A 37 -6.36 -7.50 0.91
CA GLN A 37 -5.69 -6.21 0.76
C GLN A 37 -5.01 -6.14 -0.59
N ARG A 38 -5.30 -5.08 -1.34
CA ARG A 38 -4.66 -4.84 -2.63
C ARG A 38 -3.44 -3.92 -2.42
N VAL A 39 -2.35 -4.26 -3.08
CA VAL A 39 -1.15 -3.42 -3.12
C VAL A 39 -0.88 -3.05 -4.57
N MET A 40 -0.65 -1.76 -4.81
CA MET A 40 -0.29 -1.24 -6.11
C MET A 40 1.17 -0.82 -6.07
N ILE A 41 1.94 -1.24 -7.06
CA ILE A 41 3.36 -0.95 -7.15
C ILE A 41 3.65 -0.32 -8.51
N THR A 42 4.36 0.80 -8.50
CA THR A 42 4.72 1.49 -9.73
C THR A 42 6.06 2.19 -9.59
N THR A 43 6.49 2.82 -10.67
CA THR A 43 7.71 3.64 -10.70
C THR A 43 7.38 5.04 -11.15
N THR A 44 8.05 6.02 -10.58
CA THR A 44 7.95 7.42 -10.99
C THR A 44 9.34 8.04 -10.83
N GLY A 45 9.94 8.48 -11.94
CA GLY A 45 11.31 8.99 -11.92
C GLY A 45 12.28 7.92 -11.41
N ASN A 46 13.02 8.21 -10.34
CA ASN A 46 13.95 7.25 -9.75
C ASN A 46 13.38 6.59 -8.48
N LEU A 47 12.06 6.57 -8.33
CA LEU A 47 11.39 5.99 -7.16
C LEU A 47 10.64 4.72 -7.55
N VAL A 48 10.58 3.77 -6.64
CA VAL A 48 9.57 2.73 -6.62
C VAL A 48 8.55 3.10 -5.54
N GLN A 49 7.27 3.02 -5.88
CA GLN A 49 6.18 3.43 -5.00
C GLN A 49 5.26 2.27 -4.70
N PHE A 50 4.87 2.17 -3.42
CA PHE A 50 3.96 1.15 -2.91
C PHE A 50 2.75 1.86 -2.33
N LEU A 51 1.54 1.43 -2.72
CA LEU A 51 0.30 2.04 -2.27
C LEU A 51 -0.69 0.94 -1.92
N SER A 52 -1.49 1.18 -0.88
CA SER A 52 -2.54 0.24 -0.53
C SER A 52 -3.77 1.01 -0.01
N PRO A 53 -4.96 0.77 -0.59
CA PRO A 53 -6.17 1.49 -0.19
C PRO A 53 -6.68 0.98 1.15
N PHE A 54 -7.22 1.89 1.98
CA PHE A 54 -7.77 1.51 3.28
C PHE A 54 -9.14 2.12 3.59
N ALA A 55 -9.56 3.15 2.89
CA ALA A 55 -10.86 3.79 3.12
C ALA A 55 -11.23 4.70 1.95
N THR A 56 -12.48 5.18 1.97
CA THR A 56 -12.93 6.24 1.06
C THR A 56 -13.37 7.44 1.89
N LEU A 57 -13.29 8.63 1.30
CA LEU A 57 -13.75 9.86 1.96
C LEU A 57 -15.27 9.90 2.15
N ASP A 58 -16.01 9.03 1.46
CA ASP A 58 -17.44 8.89 1.68
C ASP A 58 -17.76 8.19 3.01
N ASP A 59 -16.85 7.31 3.46
CA ASP A 59 -17.06 6.48 4.63
C ASP A 59 -16.43 7.07 5.89
N VAL A 60 -15.35 7.85 5.75
CA VAL A 60 -14.58 8.35 6.89
C VAL A 60 -14.19 9.81 6.70
N SER A 61 -14.01 10.55 7.79
CA SER A 61 -13.49 11.90 7.76
C SER A 61 -11.96 11.90 7.91
N ILE A 62 -11.33 12.99 7.49
CA ILE A 62 -9.88 13.16 7.65
C ILE A 62 -9.50 13.18 9.14
N GLU A 63 -10.34 13.76 10.00
CA GLU A 63 -10.10 13.76 11.44
C GLU A 63 -10.06 12.34 12.01
N GLN A 64 -10.97 11.47 11.57
CA GLN A 64 -10.97 10.06 11.96
C GLN A 64 -9.69 9.35 11.51
N VAL A 65 -9.23 9.64 10.30
CA VAL A 65 -7.99 9.06 9.77
C VAL A 65 -6.80 9.49 10.61
N PHE A 66 -6.65 10.77 10.91
CA PHE A 66 -5.55 11.26 11.73
C PHE A 66 -5.59 10.70 13.14
N ALA A 67 -6.78 10.56 13.73
CA ALA A 67 -6.92 9.95 15.05
C ALA A 67 -6.46 8.48 15.04
N ALA A 68 -6.84 7.73 14.02
CA ALA A 68 -6.42 6.33 13.86
C ALA A 68 -4.91 6.22 13.69
N MET A 69 -4.31 7.10 12.88
CA MET A 69 -2.86 7.12 12.69
C MET A 69 -2.11 7.37 14.00
N ARG A 70 -2.60 8.32 14.81
CA ARG A 70 -2.00 8.60 16.12
C ARG A 70 -2.12 7.40 17.06
N ALA A 71 -3.29 6.76 17.09
CA ALA A 71 -3.55 5.61 17.96
C ALA A 71 -2.62 4.43 17.64
N GLU A 72 -2.30 4.22 16.37
CA GLU A 72 -1.45 3.12 15.92
C GLU A 72 0.01 3.53 15.73
N SER A 73 0.37 4.76 16.06
CA SER A 73 1.72 5.30 15.88
C SER A 73 2.23 5.15 14.45
N ILE A 74 1.35 5.41 13.48
CA ILE A 74 1.68 5.28 12.07
C ILE A 74 2.43 6.54 11.61
N LEU A 75 3.64 6.36 11.12
CA LEU A 75 4.55 7.46 10.77
C LEU A 75 4.86 7.57 9.27
N PHE A 76 4.12 6.86 8.42
CA PHE A 76 4.34 6.92 6.96
C PHE A 76 3.23 7.71 6.28
N GLY A 77 3.36 7.87 4.96
CA GLY A 77 2.51 8.76 4.19
C GLY A 77 1.12 8.19 3.90
N ILE A 78 0.19 9.11 3.77
CA ILE A 78 -1.15 8.84 3.25
C ILE A 78 -1.38 9.77 2.08
N THR A 79 -1.98 9.26 1.02
CA THR A 79 -2.36 10.05 -0.15
C THR A 79 -3.80 9.76 -0.54
N GLY A 80 -4.37 10.63 -1.33
CA GLY A 80 -5.72 10.44 -1.87
C GLY A 80 -5.69 10.40 -3.39
N VAL A 81 -6.45 9.48 -3.96
CA VAL A 81 -6.69 9.41 -5.41
C VAL A 81 -8.19 9.32 -5.60
N ASN A 82 -8.78 10.37 -6.18
CA ASN A 82 -10.23 10.55 -6.21
C ASN A 82 -10.77 10.52 -4.78
N ASP A 83 -11.70 9.64 -4.46
CA ASP A 83 -12.25 9.50 -3.11
C ASP A 83 -11.50 8.48 -2.27
N MET A 84 -10.52 7.79 -2.83
CA MET A 84 -9.83 6.69 -2.17
C MET A 84 -8.64 7.20 -1.37
N LEU A 85 -8.53 6.73 -0.14
CA LEU A 85 -7.40 7.00 0.74
C LEU A 85 -6.46 5.80 0.74
N LEU A 86 -5.17 6.06 0.53
CA LEU A 86 -4.15 5.02 0.40
C LEU A 86 -2.98 5.29 1.34
N VAL A 87 -2.47 4.23 1.94
CA VAL A 87 -1.15 4.24 2.56
C VAL A 87 -0.12 4.25 1.44
N THR A 88 0.91 5.06 1.55
CA THR A 88 1.97 5.15 0.54
C THR A 88 3.34 5.05 1.18
N HIS A 89 4.26 4.41 0.45
CA HIS A 89 5.67 4.29 0.80
C HIS A 89 6.49 4.35 -0.48
N SER A 90 7.62 5.06 -0.44
CA SER A 90 8.48 5.20 -1.61
C SER A 90 9.92 4.89 -1.23
N GLN A 91 10.65 4.31 -2.18
CA GLN A 91 12.06 3.98 -2.03
C GLN A 91 12.81 4.45 -3.26
N LEU A 92 14.09 4.77 -3.12
CA LEU A 92 14.94 5.06 -4.25
C LEU A 92 15.14 3.79 -5.08
N LEU A 93 14.88 3.88 -6.37
CA LEU A 93 15.00 2.75 -7.29
C LEU A 93 16.44 2.22 -7.34
N ASP A 94 17.42 3.12 -7.37
CA ASP A 94 18.84 2.77 -7.50
C ASP A 94 19.35 1.89 -6.36
N THR A 95 18.80 2.06 -5.16
CA THR A 95 19.28 1.37 -3.95
C THR A 95 18.30 0.35 -3.42
N ALA A 96 17.11 0.24 -4.02
CA ALA A 96 16.11 -0.73 -3.58
C ALA A 96 16.60 -2.14 -3.92
N ASP A 97 16.79 -2.98 -2.91
CA ASP A 97 17.10 -4.39 -3.06
C ASP A 97 15.85 -5.24 -2.83
N GLN A 98 16.01 -6.57 -2.89
CA GLN A 98 14.89 -7.50 -2.74
C GLN A 98 14.23 -7.37 -1.36
N GLU A 99 15.04 -7.24 -0.31
CA GLU A 99 14.51 -7.11 1.06
C GLU A 99 13.73 -5.82 1.21
N GLU A 100 14.20 -4.73 0.62
CA GLU A 100 13.51 -3.43 0.69
C GLU A 100 12.19 -3.45 -0.09
N VAL A 101 12.16 -4.12 -1.24
CA VAL A 101 10.91 -4.30 -2.00
C VAL A 101 9.91 -5.11 -1.18
N ASP A 102 10.34 -6.23 -0.59
CA ASP A 102 9.48 -7.04 0.26
C ASP A 102 8.98 -6.26 1.47
N PHE A 103 9.86 -5.46 2.07
CA PHE A 103 9.50 -4.59 3.20
C PHE A 103 8.45 -3.57 2.81
N GLY A 104 8.60 -2.93 1.65
CA GLY A 104 7.63 -1.94 1.17
C GLY A 104 6.25 -2.55 0.96
N ILE A 105 6.18 -3.72 0.35
CA ILE A 105 4.93 -4.46 0.15
C ILE A 105 4.29 -4.80 1.50
N GLN A 106 5.06 -5.36 2.43
CA GLN A 106 4.57 -5.75 3.74
C GLN A 106 4.09 -4.54 4.55
N LEU A 107 4.84 -3.46 4.51
CA LEU A 107 4.54 -2.24 5.26
C LEU A 107 3.17 -1.67 4.85
N VAL A 108 2.95 -1.46 3.56
CA VAL A 108 1.69 -0.87 3.10
C VAL A 108 0.51 -1.83 3.29
N THR A 109 0.74 -3.13 3.11
CA THR A 109 -0.30 -4.15 3.32
C THR A 109 -0.78 -4.16 4.77
N ASP A 110 0.15 -4.27 5.71
CA ASP A 110 -0.18 -4.37 7.14
C ASP A 110 -0.79 -3.07 7.66
N SER A 111 -0.25 -1.95 7.21
CA SER A 111 -0.70 -0.64 7.67
C SER A 111 -2.09 -0.31 7.16
N ALA A 112 -2.36 -0.59 5.89
CA ALA A 112 -3.69 -0.39 5.31
C ALA A 112 -4.73 -1.29 5.98
N ASP A 113 -4.40 -2.55 6.24
CA ASP A 113 -5.31 -3.47 6.93
C ASP A 113 -5.62 -3.00 8.35
N ARG A 114 -4.62 -2.53 9.09
CA ARG A 114 -4.85 -2.00 10.44
C ARG A 114 -5.73 -0.77 10.45
N LEU A 115 -5.49 0.18 9.55
CA LEU A 115 -6.30 1.38 9.43
C LEU A 115 -7.73 1.05 9.03
N GLU A 116 -7.90 0.16 8.07
CA GLU A 116 -9.22 -0.29 7.64
C GLU A 116 -10.02 -0.87 8.80
N ARG A 117 -9.41 -1.74 9.61
CA ARG A 117 -10.08 -2.34 10.76
C ARG A 117 -10.45 -1.31 11.83
N LEU A 118 -9.57 -0.35 12.11
CA LEU A 118 -9.84 0.71 13.07
C LEU A 118 -10.99 1.61 12.62
N LEU A 119 -10.96 2.04 11.36
CA LEU A 119 -11.95 2.94 10.81
C LEU A 119 -13.32 2.26 10.67
N SER A 120 -13.35 0.97 10.31
CA SER A 120 -14.59 0.21 10.25
C SER A 120 -15.25 0.06 11.61
N ARG A 121 -14.46 -0.06 12.69
CA ARG A 121 -15.00 -0.09 14.05
C ARG A 121 -15.59 1.26 14.44
N GLN A 122 -14.94 2.36 14.05
CA GLN A 122 -15.41 3.70 14.36
C GLN A 122 -16.72 4.01 13.65
N ASP A 123 -16.89 3.51 12.43
CA ASP A 123 -18.12 3.71 11.67
C ASP A 123 -19.35 3.05 12.28
N ARG A 124 -19.16 2.12 13.20
CA ARG A 124 -20.26 1.43 13.89
C ARG A 124 -20.84 2.21 15.07
N TYR A 125 -20.18 3.28 15.44
CA TYR A 125 -20.53 4.08 16.59
C TYR A 125 -20.82 5.51 16.19
#